data_b3fd59bf47329cbcaf1468b01076f024
#
_entry.id   b3fd59bf47329cbcaf1468b01076f024
#
_cell.length_a   1.000
_cell.length_b   1.000
_cell.length_c   1.000
_cell.angle_alpha   90.00
_cell.angle_beta   90.00
_cell.angle_gamma   90.00
#
_symmetry.space_group_name_H-M   'P 1'
#
loop_
_entity.id
_entity.type
_entity.pdbx_description
1 polymer ?
#
loop_
_entity_poly.entity_id
_entity_poly.type
_entity_poly.pdbx_seq_one_letter_code
_entity_poly.pdbx_strand_id
1 'polypeptide(L)' 'SPAEAANMKARSALMIAIREVVEGWKLTQADAAKRLGVTQPRMNDLLRGRIDKFSLDALMIIATDAGLTVEWRVGKSAA' A
#
# COMPACT_ATOMS: atom_id res chain seq x y z
N SER A 1 -0.57 -6.20 20.30
CA SER A 1 -1.47 -5.22 20.92
C SER A 1 -2.57 -4.80 19.93
N PRO A 2 -3.69 -4.26 20.41
CA PRO A 2 -4.74 -3.76 19.52
C PRO A 2 -4.25 -2.71 18.53
N ALA A 3 -3.34 -1.83 18.95
CA ALA A 3 -2.78 -0.80 18.07
C ALA A 3 -1.92 -1.41 16.94
N GLU A 4 -1.12 -2.41 17.26
CA GLU A 4 -0.33 -3.12 16.26
C GLU A 4 -1.22 -3.87 15.27
N ALA A 5 -2.26 -4.52 15.76
CA ALA A 5 -3.22 -5.23 14.91
C ALA A 5 -3.96 -4.27 13.99
N ALA A 6 -4.38 -3.09 14.48
CA ALA A 6 -5.03 -2.06 13.68
C ALA A 6 -4.10 -1.53 12.60
N ASN A 7 -2.83 -1.27 12.95
CA ASN A 7 -1.82 -0.81 12.00
C ASN A 7 -1.58 -1.86 10.90
N MET A 8 -1.43 -3.12 11.27
CA MET A 8 -1.22 -4.20 10.32
C MET A 8 -2.42 -4.34 9.37
N LYS A 9 -3.63 -4.26 9.90
CA LYS A 9 -4.84 -4.34 9.09
C LYS A 9 -4.92 -3.20 8.07
N ALA A 10 -4.60 -1.98 8.50
CA ALA A 10 -4.59 -0.81 7.62
C ALA A 10 -3.53 -0.96 6.52
N ARG A 11 -2.32 -1.38 6.87
CA ARG A 11 -1.26 -1.60 5.89
C ARG A 11 -1.64 -2.69 4.88
N SER A 12 -2.23 -3.78 5.35
CA SER A 12 -2.68 -4.87 4.47
C SER A 12 -3.72 -4.39 3.47
N ALA A 13 -4.70 -3.61 3.93
CA ALA A 13 -5.74 -3.09 3.06
C ALA A 13 -5.16 -2.16 1.98
N LEU A 14 -4.25 -1.27 2.37
CA LEU A 14 -3.60 -0.37 1.42
C LEU A 14 -2.75 -1.13 0.40
N MET A 15 -1.97 -2.09 0.87
CA MET A 15 -1.12 -2.88 -0.03
C MET A 15 -1.93 -3.66 -1.06
N ILE A 16 -3.03 -4.27 -0.65
CA ILE A 16 -3.92 -5.00 -1.55
C ILE A 16 -4.49 -4.05 -2.62
N ALA A 17 -4.99 -2.89 -2.19
CA ALA A 17 -5.58 -1.91 -3.11
C ALA A 17 -4.54 -1.38 -4.11
N ILE A 18 -3.33 -1.07 -3.63
CA ILE A 18 -2.24 -0.60 -4.49
C ILE A 18 -1.88 -1.66 -5.53
N ARG A 19 -1.73 -2.90 -5.10
CA ARG A 19 -1.36 -4.01 -6.00
C ARG A 19 -2.42 -4.21 -7.09
N GLU A 20 -3.69 -4.14 -6.74
CA GLU A 20 -4.77 -4.25 -7.73
C GLU A 20 -4.68 -3.17 -8.79
N VAL A 21 -4.43 -1.92 -8.39
CA VAL A 21 -4.27 -0.81 -9.34
C VAL A 21 -3.06 -1.04 -10.24
N VAL A 22 -1.92 -1.38 -9.65
CA VAL A 22 -0.68 -1.58 -10.40
C VAL A 22 -0.81 -2.74 -11.39
N GLU A 23 -1.40 -3.85 -10.98
CA GLU A 23 -1.63 -4.99 -11.86
C GLU A 23 -2.54 -4.62 -13.03
N GLY A 24 -3.51 -3.73 -12.79
CA GLY A 24 -4.41 -3.23 -13.83
C GLY A 24 -3.72 -2.37 -14.89
N TRP A 25 -2.57 -1.79 -14.58
CA TRP A 25 -1.82 -0.99 -15.55
C TRP A 25 -1.20 -1.82 -16.67
N LYS A 26 -0.95 -3.10 -16.42
CA LYS A 26 -0.32 -3.99 -17.40
C LYS A 26 1.06 -3.52 -17.87
N LEU A 27 1.77 -2.83 -16.98
CA LEU A 27 3.12 -2.33 -17.23
C LEU A 27 4.17 -3.34 -16.78
N THR A 28 5.40 -3.19 -17.31
CA THR A 28 6.53 -3.88 -16.71
C THR A 28 6.77 -3.37 -15.30
N GLN A 29 7.49 -4.17 -14.50
CA GLN A 29 7.83 -3.74 -13.14
C GLN A 29 8.65 -2.44 -13.15
N ALA A 30 9.56 -2.30 -14.11
CA ALA A 30 10.36 -1.08 -14.25
C ALA A 30 9.49 0.15 -14.52
N ASP A 31 8.54 0.03 -15.44
CA ASP A 31 7.65 1.14 -15.80
C ASP A 31 6.67 1.47 -14.67
N ALA A 32 6.16 0.45 -13.99
CA ALA A 32 5.31 0.65 -12.82
C ALA A 32 6.07 1.37 -11.71
N ALA A 33 7.33 0.99 -11.46
CA ALA A 33 8.19 1.66 -10.47
C ALA A 33 8.37 3.15 -10.82
N LYS A 34 8.64 3.46 -12.08
CA LYS A 34 8.77 4.85 -12.54
C LYS A 34 7.49 5.63 -12.32
N ARG A 35 6.36 5.03 -12.65
CA ARG A 35 5.05 5.68 -12.50
C ARG A 35 4.73 6.00 -11.05
N LEU A 36 5.11 5.12 -10.11
CA LEU A 36 4.93 5.34 -8.68
C LEU A 36 6.05 6.15 -8.03
N GLY A 37 7.14 6.43 -8.75
CA GLY A 37 8.26 7.15 -8.19
C GLY A 37 9.04 6.35 -7.14
N VAL A 38 9.06 5.04 -7.27
CA VAL A 38 9.80 4.14 -6.36
C VAL A 38 10.90 3.39 -7.12
N THR A 39 11.84 2.82 -6.38
CA THR A 39 12.89 1.99 -6.97
C THR A 39 12.31 0.63 -7.39
N GLN A 40 12.99 -0.06 -8.30
CA GLN A 40 12.59 -1.42 -8.70
C GLN A 40 12.59 -2.41 -7.52
N PRO A 41 13.62 -2.44 -6.65
CA PRO A 41 13.57 -3.31 -5.47
C PRO A 41 12.37 -3.04 -4.57
N ARG A 42 12.02 -1.77 -4.39
CA ARG A 42 10.85 -1.40 -3.59
C ARG A 42 9.55 -1.84 -4.26
N MET A 43 9.47 -1.67 -5.58
CA MET A 43 8.32 -2.16 -6.37
C MET A 43 8.18 -3.67 -6.25
N ASN A 44 9.29 -4.38 -6.30
CA ASN A 44 9.29 -5.83 -6.12
C ASN A 44 8.77 -6.22 -4.75
N ASP A 45 9.21 -5.55 -3.69
CA ASP A 45 8.72 -5.80 -2.33
C ASP A 45 7.21 -5.54 -2.22
N LEU A 46 6.74 -4.48 -2.86
CA LEU A 46 5.32 -4.14 -2.89
C LEU A 46 4.50 -5.24 -3.57
N LEU A 47 4.92 -5.66 -4.76
CA LEU A 47 4.21 -6.68 -5.54
C LEU A 47 4.25 -8.06 -4.89
N ARG A 48 5.29 -8.34 -4.11
CA ARG A 48 5.40 -9.60 -3.37
C ARG A 48 4.66 -9.56 -2.03
N GLY A 49 4.03 -8.46 -1.69
CA GLY A 49 3.26 -8.33 -0.46
C GLY A 49 4.09 -8.31 0.80
N ARG A 50 5.32 -7.81 0.73
CA ARG A 50 6.22 -7.74 1.88
C ARG A 50 5.84 -6.57 2.79
N ILE A 51 4.78 -6.77 3.54
CA ILE A 51 4.15 -5.71 4.34
C ILE A 51 5.06 -5.15 5.42
N ASP A 52 5.99 -5.96 5.94
CA ASP A 52 6.96 -5.56 6.96
C ASP A 52 8.00 -4.55 6.44
N LYS A 53 8.08 -4.39 5.12
CA LYS A 53 8.99 -3.43 4.49
C LYS A 53 8.39 -2.03 4.33
N PHE A 54 7.12 -1.86 4.68
CA PHE A 54 6.39 -0.61 4.44
C PHE A 54 5.73 -0.11 5.71
N SER A 55 5.95 1.16 6.04
CA SER A 55 5.18 1.82 7.09
C SER A 55 3.80 2.19 6.55
N LEU A 56 2.86 2.48 7.45
CA LEU A 56 1.54 2.96 7.06
C LEU A 56 1.65 4.25 6.26
N ASP A 57 2.49 5.19 6.70
CA ASP A 57 2.70 6.46 6.00
C ASP A 57 3.23 6.25 4.58
N ALA A 58 4.19 5.35 4.41
CA ALA A 58 4.74 5.03 3.10
C ALA A 58 3.67 4.49 2.16
N LEU A 59 2.82 3.60 2.66
CA LEU A 59 1.73 3.03 1.86
C LEU A 59 0.66 4.06 1.52
N MET A 60 0.38 5.01 2.40
CA MET A 60 -0.55 6.09 2.10
C MET A 60 -0.03 6.96 0.95
N ILE A 61 1.26 7.28 0.96
CA ILE A 61 1.88 8.06 -0.11
C ILE A 61 1.81 7.30 -1.43
N ILE A 62 2.19 6.03 -1.42
CA ILE A 62 2.16 5.18 -2.62
C ILE A 62 0.74 5.05 -3.16
N ALA A 63 -0.25 4.84 -2.28
CA ALA A 63 -1.65 4.75 -2.67
C ALA A 63 -2.11 6.02 -3.39
N THR A 64 -1.77 7.18 -2.83
CA THR A 64 -2.12 8.47 -3.43
C THR A 64 -1.44 8.63 -4.79
N ASP A 65 -0.17 8.28 -4.90
CA ASP A 65 0.56 8.32 -6.17
C ASP A 65 0.00 7.34 -7.20
N ALA A 66 -0.60 6.25 -6.75
CA ALA A 66 -1.28 5.28 -7.62
C ALA A 66 -2.67 5.75 -8.08
N GLY A 67 -3.11 6.91 -7.62
CA GLY A 67 -4.42 7.45 -7.98
C GLY A 67 -5.55 7.04 -7.06
N LEU A 68 -5.24 6.40 -5.92
CA LEU A 68 -6.25 6.02 -4.94
C LEU A 68 -6.55 7.18 -4.00
N THR A 69 -7.79 7.26 -3.56
CA THR A 69 -8.20 8.13 -2.46
C THR A 69 -8.28 7.29 -1.20
N VAL A 70 -7.56 7.71 -0.15
CA VAL A 70 -7.56 7.01 1.13
C VAL A 70 -8.49 7.73 2.08
N GLU A 71 -9.51 7.03 2.54
CA GLU A 71 -10.49 7.57 3.49
C GLU A 71 -10.48 6.69 4.75
N TRP A 72 -10.52 7.35 5.90
CA TRP A 72 -10.53 6.67 7.19
C TRP A 72 -11.86 6.87 7.90
N ARG A 73 -12.33 5.80 8.53
CA ARG A 73 -13.48 5.89 9.46
C ARG A 73 -12.95 5.66 10.86
N VAL A 74 -13.26 6.61 11.73
CA VAL A 74 -12.89 6.52 13.14
C VAL A 74 -14.17 6.50 13.97
N GLY A 75 -14.30 5.48 14.81
CA GLY A 75 -15.44 5.33 15.69
C GLY A 75 -15.00 4.71 16.99
N LYS A 76 -15.94 4.59 17.93
CA LYS A 76 -15.66 3.94 19.20
C LYS A 76 -15.57 2.43 19.00
N SER A 77 -14.63 1.78 19.71
CA SER A 77 -14.57 0.34 19.78
C SER A 77 -15.82 -0.21 20.47
N ALA A 78 -16.29 -1.37 20.01
CA ALA A 78 -17.44 -2.06 20.58
C ALA A 78 -17.16 -2.71 21.95
N ALA A 79 -15.89 -2.87 22.30
CA ALA A 79 -15.49 -3.54 23.54
C ALA A 79 -15.63 -2.67 24.77
#